data_31d2057af9af227d7a238b646b6c20f0
#
_entry.id   31d2057af9af227d7a238b646b6c20f0
#
_cell.length_a   1.000
_cell.length_b   1.000
_cell.length_c   1.000
_cell.angle_alpha   90.00
_cell.angle_beta   90.00
_cell.angle_gamma   90.00
#
_symmetry.space_group_name_H-M   'P 1'
#
loop_
_entity.id
_entity.type
_entity.pdbx_description
1 polymer ?
#
loop_
_entity_poly.entity_id
_entity_poly.type
_entity_poly.pdbx_seq_one_letter_code
_entity_poly.pdbx_strand_id
1 'polypeptide(L)'
;MREVRASAPGKVNLTLRVGAPTPDGYHPLVTVFEALNLRETVTVRTSKTPGVRVETIAYLPDGSVDEATTRAMADVDPATHLAVRAARILQRLAAAGTWASTAAGLSIRVDKRVPVAGGMAGGSADAAAALVACNELWELGLGSEQLQAIGRSLGADVPACLAGGIALGTGRGDHMSVLREGDEEGQHHWVMLLSHEGLSTPEVFREFDRVDAAGAPALAEPTPEEVAALCGEPEELRHCLVNDLQAPALRLRPELAETIGAAKDAGALAVTLSGSGPTVAALARDAEHARALAATLSETHTVARAIPTHGPACGARIESTEAI
;
A
#
# COMPACT_ATOMS: atom_id res chain seq x y z
N MET A 1 -28.23 14.84 -3.22
CA MET A 1 -26.75 14.71 -3.36
C MET A 1 -26.45 13.22 -3.42
N ARG A 2 -25.31 12.83 -3.94
CA ARG A 2 -24.87 11.41 -4.01
C ARG A 2 -23.64 11.25 -3.17
N GLU A 3 -23.53 10.16 -2.45
CA GLU A 3 -22.36 9.75 -1.68
C GLU A 3 -21.89 8.37 -2.15
N VAL A 4 -20.59 8.21 -2.29
CA VAL A 4 -19.98 6.94 -2.66
C VAL A 4 -18.86 6.64 -1.67
N ARG A 5 -18.87 5.42 -1.16
CA ARG A 5 -17.82 4.88 -0.30
C ARG A 5 -17.07 3.78 -1.05
N ALA A 6 -15.75 3.87 -1.09
CA ALA A 6 -14.88 2.88 -1.68
C ALA A 6 -13.74 2.54 -0.72
N SER A 7 -13.14 1.37 -0.88
CA SER A 7 -11.96 0.98 -0.13
C SER A 7 -10.85 0.51 -1.05
N ALA A 8 -9.60 0.59 -0.59
CA ALA A 8 -8.44 0.04 -1.27
C ALA A 8 -7.45 -0.57 -0.27
N PRO A 9 -6.76 -1.66 -0.62
CA PRO A 9 -5.85 -2.36 0.25
C PRO A 9 -4.51 -1.63 0.40
N GLY A 10 -3.85 -1.79 1.56
CA GLY A 10 -2.41 -1.67 1.68
C GLY A 10 -1.72 -2.86 1.00
N LYS A 11 -0.38 -2.88 1.03
CA LYS A 11 0.41 -3.94 0.39
C LYS A 11 1.62 -4.34 1.22
N VAL A 12 2.15 -5.52 0.91
CA VAL A 12 3.50 -5.95 1.21
C VAL A 12 4.23 -6.30 -0.09
N ASN A 13 5.55 -6.17 -0.15
CA ASN A 13 6.34 -6.69 -1.26
C ASN A 13 6.79 -8.11 -0.91
N LEU A 14 6.37 -9.09 -1.71
CA LEU A 14 6.88 -10.46 -1.62
C LEU A 14 8.28 -10.54 -2.23
N THR A 15 8.46 -9.87 -3.39
CA THR A 15 9.77 -9.65 -3.97
C THR A 15 9.95 -8.18 -4.31
N LEU A 16 11.16 -7.65 -4.16
CA LEU A 16 11.56 -6.32 -4.61
C LEU A 16 13.00 -6.38 -5.10
N ARG A 17 13.16 -6.41 -6.42
CA ARG A 17 14.45 -6.40 -7.10
C ARG A 17 14.66 -5.01 -7.69
N VAL A 18 15.84 -4.43 -7.46
CA VAL A 18 16.18 -3.06 -7.82
C VAL A 18 17.34 -3.06 -8.81
N GLY A 19 17.10 -2.52 -10.00
CA GLY A 19 18.14 -2.34 -11.02
C GLY A 19 19.00 -1.11 -10.77
N ALA A 20 20.08 -1.00 -11.54
CA ALA A 20 20.92 0.19 -11.53
C ALA A 20 20.12 1.44 -11.93
N PRO A 21 20.47 2.64 -11.42
CA PRO A 21 19.74 3.86 -11.72
C PRO A 21 19.85 4.22 -13.21
N THR A 22 18.75 4.64 -13.79
CA THR A 22 18.68 5.18 -15.15
C THR A 22 19.13 6.66 -15.18
N PRO A 23 19.43 7.23 -16.38
CA PRO A 23 19.90 8.62 -16.47
C PRO A 23 18.96 9.67 -15.90
N ASP A 24 17.67 9.36 -15.72
CA ASP A 24 16.69 10.23 -15.06
C ASP A 24 16.67 10.11 -13.52
N GLY A 25 17.57 9.28 -12.95
CA GLY A 25 17.73 9.08 -11.52
C GLY A 25 16.74 8.09 -10.89
N TYR A 26 15.91 7.40 -11.70
CA TYR A 26 15.02 6.35 -11.22
C TYR A 26 15.64 4.97 -11.39
N HIS A 27 15.22 4.04 -10.54
CA HIS A 27 15.59 2.63 -10.66
C HIS A 27 14.49 1.86 -11.37
N PRO A 28 14.81 1.04 -12.38
CA PRO A 28 13.88 0.03 -12.84
C PRO A 28 13.68 -1.02 -11.75
N LEU A 29 12.46 -1.48 -11.58
CA LEU A 29 12.06 -2.44 -10.56
C LEU A 29 11.40 -3.67 -11.18
N VAL A 30 11.64 -4.82 -10.56
CA VAL A 30 10.80 -6.00 -10.69
C VAL A 30 10.34 -6.36 -9.29
N THR A 31 9.05 -6.25 -9.02
CA THR A 31 8.49 -6.47 -7.71
C THR A 31 7.21 -7.30 -7.80
N VAL A 32 6.97 -8.15 -6.82
CA VAL A 32 5.68 -8.81 -6.63
C VAL A 32 5.06 -8.24 -5.37
N PHE A 33 3.90 -7.63 -5.53
CA PHE A 33 3.08 -7.11 -4.44
C PHE A 33 2.05 -8.14 -4.02
N GLU A 34 1.74 -8.17 -2.73
CA GLU A 34 0.54 -8.78 -2.21
C GLU A 34 -0.32 -7.73 -1.52
N ALA A 35 -1.58 -7.63 -1.93
CA ALA A 35 -2.55 -6.76 -1.30
C ALA A 35 -2.99 -7.34 0.04
N LEU A 36 -3.08 -6.50 1.07
CA LEU A 36 -3.43 -6.89 2.43
C LEU A 36 -4.86 -6.47 2.78
N ASN A 37 -5.55 -7.27 3.57
CA ASN A 37 -6.87 -6.91 4.12
C ASN A 37 -6.77 -5.88 5.26
N LEU A 38 -5.83 -4.98 5.12
CA LEU A 38 -5.69 -3.74 5.87
C LEU A 38 -5.96 -2.60 4.89
N ARG A 39 -7.16 -2.02 4.96
CA ARG A 39 -7.72 -1.20 3.88
C ARG A 39 -7.96 0.23 4.33
N GLU A 40 -7.66 1.18 3.45
CA GLU A 40 -8.16 2.54 3.54
C GLU A 40 -9.58 2.62 3.02
N THR A 41 -10.37 3.49 3.60
CA THR A 41 -11.74 3.77 3.11
C THR A 41 -11.88 5.24 2.78
N VAL A 42 -12.39 5.54 1.59
CA VAL A 42 -12.62 6.90 1.13
C VAL A 42 -14.11 7.06 0.83
N THR A 43 -14.71 8.06 1.47
CA THR A 43 -16.10 8.48 1.19
C THR A 43 -16.07 9.82 0.46
N VAL A 44 -16.69 9.89 -0.71
CA VAL A 44 -16.82 11.11 -1.52
C VAL A 44 -18.26 11.54 -1.62
N ARG A 45 -18.48 12.85 -1.50
CA ARG A 45 -19.82 13.47 -1.60
C ARG A 45 -19.73 14.78 -2.39
N THR A 46 -20.71 15.00 -3.29
CA THR A 46 -20.84 16.30 -3.94
C THR A 46 -21.17 17.39 -2.92
N SER A 47 -20.57 18.59 -3.06
CA SER A 47 -20.73 19.71 -2.15
C SER A 47 -21.25 20.95 -2.90
N LYS A 48 -22.11 21.74 -2.25
CA LYS A 48 -22.53 23.06 -2.76
C LYS A 48 -21.41 24.09 -2.70
N THR A 49 -20.44 23.87 -1.82
CA THR A 49 -19.27 24.77 -1.72
C THR A 49 -18.21 24.34 -2.73
N PRO A 50 -17.79 25.24 -3.62
CA PRO A 50 -16.77 24.93 -4.62
C PRO A 50 -15.43 24.47 -4.00
N GLY A 51 -14.69 23.66 -4.77
CA GLY A 51 -13.39 23.14 -4.38
C GLY A 51 -13.47 21.73 -3.77
N VAL A 52 -12.31 21.19 -3.43
CA VAL A 52 -12.17 19.87 -2.80
C VAL A 52 -11.74 20.05 -1.35
N ARG A 53 -12.50 19.50 -0.42
CA ARG A 53 -12.17 19.44 1.00
C ARG A 53 -11.88 18.02 1.38
N VAL A 54 -10.89 17.81 2.25
CA VAL A 54 -10.54 16.51 2.78
C VAL A 54 -10.50 16.54 4.31
N GLU A 55 -11.05 15.51 4.91
CA GLU A 55 -10.91 15.18 6.31
C GLU A 55 -10.32 13.77 6.40
N THR A 56 -9.29 13.60 7.21
CA THR A 56 -8.65 12.29 7.44
C THR A 56 -8.76 11.93 8.91
N ILE A 57 -9.32 10.75 9.20
CA ILE A 57 -9.40 10.18 10.54
C ILE A 57 -8.63 8.86 10.51
N ALA A 58 -7.62 8.75 11.37
CA ALA A 58 -6.85 7.53 11.53
C ALA A 58 -7.44 6.67 12.65
N TYR A 59 -7.37 5.36 12.45
CA TYR A 59 -7.91 4.38 13.41
C TYR A 59 -6.83 3.38 13.82
N LEU A 60 -6.90 2.97 15.08
CA LEU A 60 -6.17 1.85 15.63
C LEU A 60 -6.82 0.52 15.21
N PRO A 61 -6.11 -0.63 15.34
CA PRO A 61 -6.68 -1.94 15.02
C PRO A 61 -7.93 -2.31 15.81
N ASP A 62 -8.11 -1.77 16.99
CA ASP A 62 -9.31 -1.96 17.83
C ASP A 62 -10.51 -1.08 17.41
N GLY A 63 -10.33 -0.27 16.37
CA GLY A 63 -11.35 0.65 15.86
C GLY A 63 -11.44 2.00 16.56
N SER A 64 -10.66 2.24 17.62
CA SER A 64 -10.56 3.55 18.25
C SER A 64 -9.79 4.54 17.38
N VAL A 65 -10.03 5.84 17.58
CA VAL A 65 -9.35 6.89 16.82
C VAL A 65 -7.90 7.02 17.30
N ASP A 66 -6.97 7.00 16.33
CA ASP A 66 -5.58 7.41 16.57
C ASP A 66 -5.47 8.94 16.47
N GLU A 67 -5.65 9.58 17.63
CA GLU A 67 -5.68 11.05 17.76
C GLU A 67 -4.36 11.71 17.28
N ALA A 68 -3.21 11.04 17.53
CA ALA A 68 -1.91 11.57 17.16
C ALA A 68 -1.75 11.60 15.61
N THR A 69 -2.04 10.47 14.97
CA THR A 69 -1.99 10.36 13.51
C THR A 69 -3.07 11.24 12.86
N THR A 70 -4.29 11.28 13.40
CA THR A 70 -5.37 12.15 12.89
C THR A 70 -4.96 13.61 12.89
N ARG A 71 -4.35 14.08 13.99
CA ARG A 71 -3.86 15.45 14.08
C ARG A 71 -2.73 15.74 13.09
N ALA A 72 -1.77 14.83 12.96
CA ALA A 72 -0.69 14.97 12.00
C ALA A 72 -1.21 15.00 10.54
N MET A 73 -2.25 14.23 10.23
CA MET A 73 -2.88 14.25 8.91
C MET A 73 -3.68 15.52 8.62
N ALA A 74 -4.21 16.18 9.65
CA ALA A 74 -4.91 17.48 9.48
C ALA A 74 -3.96 18.60 9.04
N ASP A 75 -2.67 18.50 9.35
CA ASP A 75 -1.63 19.45 8.96
C ASP A 75 -1.06 19.20 7.56
N VAL A 76 -1.44 18.10 6.89
CA VAL A 76 -0.99 17.78 5.53
C VAL A 76 -1.63 18.74 4.53
N ASP A 77 -0.79 19.40 3.70
CA ASP A 77 -1.28 20.23 2.61
C ASP A 77 -2.22 19.44 1.69
N PRO A 78 -3.49 19.84 1.53
CA PRO A 78 -4.43 19.18 0.64
C PRO A 78 -3.93 19.03 -0.82
N ALA A 79 -3.00 19.90 -1.25
CA ALA A 79 -2.42 19.80 -2.59
C ALA A 79 -1.49 18.59 -2.76
N THR A 80 -0.91 18.09 -1.67
CA THR A 80 -0.04 16.91 -1.64
C THR A 80 -0.79 15.62 -1.29
N HIS A 81 -2.00 15.73 -0.74
CA HIS A 81 -2.81 14.58 -0.36
C HIS A 81 -3.27 13.79 -1.60
N LEU A 82 -2.86 12.52 -1.71
CA LEU A 82 -3.05 11.74 -2.94
C LEU A 82 -4.53 11.49 -3.28
N ALA A 83 -5.42 11.30 -2.29
CA ALA A 83 -6.86 11.23 -2.56
C ALA A 83 -7.42 12.51 -3.16
N VAL A 84 -6.94 13.69 -2.71
CA VAL A 84 -7.34 14.99 -3.27
C VAL A 84 -6.82 15.14 -4.70
N ARG A 85 -5.57 14.74 -4.96
CA ARG A 85 -4.99 14.77 -6.31
C ARG A 85 -5.76 13.87 -7.27
N ALA A 86 -6.08 12.65 -6.83
CA ALA A 86 -6.91 11.68 -7.56
C ALA A 86 -8.28 12.27 -7.90
N ALA A 87 -8.98 12.78 -6.89
CA ALA A 87 -10.30 13.40 -7.05
C ALA A 87 -10.27 14.59 -8.00
N ARG A 88 -9.25 15.48 -7.92
CA ARG A 88 -9.11 16.63 -8.82
C ARG A 88 -8.92 16.25 -10.28
N ILE A 89 -8.27 15.11 -10.57
CA ILE A 89 -8.15 14.62 -11.95
C ILE A 89 -9.53 14.24 -12.47
N LEU A 90 -10.29 13.43 -11.74
CA LEU A 90 -11.63 12.99 -12.17
C LEU A 90 -12.64 14.13 -12.13
N GLN A 91 -12.52 15.09 -11.20
CA GLN A 91 -13.33 16.31 -11.15
C GLN A 91 -13.23 17.12 -12.44
N ARG A 92 -12.02 17.24 -13.02
CA ARG A 92 -11.83 17.94 -14.31
C ARG A 92 -12.53 17.21 -15.47
N LEU A 93 -12.49 15.86 -15.47
CA LEU A 93 -13.22 15.05 -16.47
C LEU A 93 -14.73 15.24 -16.30
N ALA A 94 -15.25 15.17 -15.08
CA ALA A 94 -16.66 15.36 -14.77
C ALA A 94 -17.14 16.79 -15.15
N ALA A 95 -16.32 17.82 -14.90
CA ALA A 95 -16.65 19.20 -15.24
C ALA A 95 -16.73 19.45 -16.76
N ALA A 96 -16.07 18.64 -17.57
CA ALA A 96 -16.14 18.70 -19.03
C ALA A 96 -17.36 17.94 -19.62
N GLY A 97 -18.13 17.22 -18.79
CA GLY A 97 -19.24 16.36 -19.20
C GLY A 97 -20.58 16.76 -18.59
N THR A 98 -21.48 15.78 -18.51
CA THR A 98 -22.85 15.92 -17.98
C THR A 98 -22.90 16.30 -16.49
N TRP A 99 -21.83 16.06 -15.75
CA TRP A 99 -21.75 16.34 -14.31
C TRP A 99 -21.18 17.70 -13.96
N ALA A 100 -21.02 18.61 -14.93
CA ALA A 100 -20.42 19.92 -14.74
C ALA A 100 -21.03 20.74 -13.57
N SER A 101 -22.35 20.65 -13.37
CA SER A 101 -23.03 21.37 -12.28
C SER A 101 -22.75 20.81 -10.88
N THR A 102 -22.41 19.53 -10.76
CA THR A 102 -22.12 18.85 -9.47
C THR A 102 -20.63 18.67 -9.21
N ALA A 103 -19.80 18.83 -10.25
CA ALA A 103 -18.36 18.69 -10.14
C ALA A 103 -17.68 19.90 -9.46
N ALA A 104 -18.39 21.03 -9.28
CA ALA A 104 -17.79 22.22 -8.71
C ALA A 104 -17.28 22.05 -7.27
N GLY A 105 -17.94 21.23 -6.47
CA GLY A 105 -17.60 21.00 -5.06
C GLY A 105 -17.58 19.53 -4.67
N LEU A 106 -16.58 19.11 -3.91
CA LEU A 106 -16.40 17.76 -3.41
C LEU A 106 -15.94 17.77 -1.95
N SER A 107 -16.55 16.94 -1.12
CA SER A 107 -16.08 16.59 0.22
C SER A 107 -15.55 15.15 0.19
N ILE A 108 -14.36 14.96 0.74
CA ILE A 108 -13.69 13.68 0.87
C ILE A 108 -13.48 13.40 2.36
N ARG A 109 -13.85 12.22 2.82
CA ARG A 109 -13.45 11.67 4.10
C ARG A 109 -12.59 10.45 3.86
N VAL A 110 -11.44 10.41 4.51
CA VAL A 110 -10.51 9.27 4.50
C VAL A 110 -10.51 8.65 5.90
N ASP A 111 -10.94 7.40 6.00
CA ASP A 111 -10.82 6.58 7.21
C ASP A 111 -9.55 5.72 7.06
N LYS A 112 -8.50 6.12 7.75
CA LYS A 112 -7.15 5.61 7.58
C LYS A 112 -6.84 4.48 8.56
N ARG A 113 -6.49 3.30 8.03
CA ARG A 113 -6.13 2.10 8.80
C ARG A 113 -4.77 1.52 8.43
N VAL A 114 -4.27 1.84 7.25
CA VAL A 114 -2.91 1.47 6.84
C VAL A 114 -1.93 2.46 7.49
N PRO A 115 -0.92 1.97 8.22
CA PRO A 115 0.03 2.84 8.92
C PRO A 115 0.73 3.84 8.00
N VAL A 116 0.84 5.09 8.46
CA VAL A 116 1.48 6.16 7.70
C VAL A 116 2.99 5.96 7.68
N ALA A 117 3.62 6.21 6.54
CA ALA A 117 5.08 6.09 6.32
C ALA A 117 5.67 4.71 6.65
N GLY A 118 4.86 3.65 6.61
CA GLY A 118 5.25 2.29 6.96
C GLY A 118 5.71 1.42 5.77
N GLY A 119 5.86 1.93 4.56
CA GLY A 119 6.18 1.10 3.38
C GLY A 119 5.02 0.25 2.86
N MET A 120 3.79 0.47 3.38
CA MET A 120 2.58 -0.31 3.10
C MET A 120 1.63 0.39 2.11
N ALA A 121 2.06 1.45 1.44
CA ALA A 121 1.32 2.19 0.42
C ALA A 121 0.00 2.84 0.86
N GLY A 122 -0.18 3.24 2.13
CA GLY A 122 -1.43 3.82 2.64
C GLY A 122 -1.92 5.04 1.84
N GLY A 123 -1.03 6.00 1.51
CA GLY A 123 -1.39 7.14 0.67
C GLY A 123 -1.80 6.75 -0.76
N SER A 124 -1.20 5.68 -1.31
CA SER A 124 -1.57 5.14 -2.62
C SER A 124 -2.92 4.43 -2.58
N ALA A 125 -3.23 3.76 -1.47
CA ALA A 125 -4.56 3.20 -1.23
C ALA A 125 -5.63 4.29 -1.09
N ASP A 126 -5.32 5.42 -0.41
CA ASP A 126 -6.21 6.58 -0.38
C ASP A 126 -6.54 7.08 -1.82
N ALA A 127 -5.50 7.17 -2.68
CA ALA A 127 -5.68 7.59 -4.07
C ALA A 127 -6.50 6.57 -4.88
N ALA A 128 -6.20 5.27 -4.74
CA ALA A 128 -6.90 4.21 -5.44
C ALA A 128 -8.39 4.18 -5.08
N ALA A 129 -8.72 4.26 -3.78
CA ALA A 129 -10.09 4.34 -3.31
C ALA A 129 -10.80 5.62 -3.82
N ALA A 130 -10.12 6.77 -3.81
CA ALA A 130 -10.65 8.03 -4.32
C ALA A 130 -10.93 7.97 -5.83
N LEU A 131 -10.05 7.33 -6.64
CA LEU A 131 -10.27 7.11 -8.08
C LEU A 131 -11.53 6.31 -8.32
N VAL A 132 -11.68 5.16 -7.64
CA VAL A 132 -12.86 4.29 -7.80
C VAL A 132 -14.13 5.01 -7.34
N ALA A 133 -14.08 5.68 -6.16
CA ALA A 133 -15.23 6.41 -5.63
C ALA A 133 -15.68 7.58 -6.53
N CYS A 134 -14.74 8.38 -7.05
CA CYS A 134 -15.05 9.51 -7.92
C CYS A 134 -15.52 9.06 -9.31
N ASN A 135 -14.97 7.95 -9.85
CA ASN A 135 -15.42 7.35 -11.10
C ASN A 135 -16.90 6.95 -11.00
N GLU A 136 -17.29 6.32 -9.90
CA GLU A 136 -18.67 5.95 -9.59
C GLU A 136 -19.55 7.18 -9.31
N LEU A 137 -19.08 8.15 -8.50
CA LEU A 137 -19.83 9.34 -8.12
C LEU A 137 -20.31 10.13 -9.33
N TRP A 138 -19.49 10.28 -10.34
CA TRP A 138 -19.76 11.02 -11.57
C TRP A 138 -20.02 10.11 -12.78
N GLU A 139 -20.20 8.80 -12.56
CA GLU A 139 -20.56 7.83 -13.62
C GLU A 139 -19.67 8.02 -14.88
N LEU A 140 -18.34 8.19 -14.68
CA LEU A 140 -17.43 8.47 -15.77
C LEU A 140 -17.17 7.27 -16.66
N GLY A 141 -17.47 6.06 -16.19
CA GLY A 141 -17.34 4.82 -16.96
C GLY A 141 -15.88 4.46 -17.31
N LEU A 142 -14.91 4.97 -16.52
CA LEU A 142 -13.50 4.64 -16.74
C LEU A 142 -13.25 3.17 -16.36
N GLY A 143 -12.69 2.43 -17.29
CA GLY A 143 -12.28 1.04 -17.07
C GLY A 143 -10.98 0.92 -16.24
N SER A 144 -10.64 -0.32 -15.87
CA SER A 144 -9.45 -0.63 -15.04
C SER A 144 -8.15 -0.06 -15.64
N GLU A 145 -7.91 -0.25 -16.93
CA GLU A 145 -6.70 0.26 -17.60
C GLU A 145 -6.57 1.78 -17.51
N GLN A 146 -7.70 2.51 -17.66
CA GLN A 146 -7.72 3.97 -17.59
C GLN A 146 -7.45 4.44 -16.16
N LEU A 147 -8.07 3.79 -15.15
CA LEU A 147 -7.83 4.09 -13.74
C LEU A 147 -6.37 3.79 -13.36
N GLN A 148 -5.80 2.70 -13.83
CA GLN A 148 -4.39 2.38 -13.62
C GLN A 148 -3.46 3.40 -14.28
N ALA A 149 -3.77 3.86 -15.52
CA ALA A 149 -3.00 4.90 -16.19
C ALA A 149 -3.00 6.22 -15.40
N ILE A 150 -4.15 6.61 -14.84
CA ILE A 150 -4.25 7.77 -13.95
C ILE A 150 -3.48 7.49 -12.65
N GLY A 151 -3.62 6.29 -12.09
CA GLY A 151 -2.94 5.86 -10.86
C GLY A 151 -1.42 6.00 -10.96
N ARG A 152 -0.81 5.56 -12.06
CA ARG A 152 0.63 5.74 -12.34
C ARG A 152 1.08 7.20 -12.27
N SER A 153 0.25 8.14 -12.68
CA SER A 153 0.58 9.57 -12.61
C SER A 153 0.54 10.15 -11.19
N LEU A 154 -0.08 9.44 -10.26
CA LEU A 154 -0.23 9.82 -8.86
C LEU A 154 0.88 9.24 -7.97
N GLY A 155 1.25 7.98 -8.23
CA GLY A 155 2.29 7.29 -7.48
C GLY A 155 2.48 5.85 -7.95
N ALA A 156 3.70 5.31 -7.81
CA ALA A 156 4.07 3.98 -8.32
C ALA A 156 3.24 2.82 -7.70
N ASP A 157 2.86 2.94 -6.43
CA ASP A 157 2.09 1.90 -5.73
C ASP A 157 0.55 2.01 -5.94
N VAL A 158 0.04 3.11 -6.56
CA VAL A 158 -1.41 3.28 -6.78
C VAL A 158 -1.98 2.17 -7.68
N PRO A 159 -1.31 1.79 -8.79
CA PRO A 159 -1.75 0.67 -9.62
C PRO A 159 -1.87 -0.66 -8.85
N ALA A 160 -0.96 -0.96 -7.92
CA ALA A 160 -1.02 -2.16 -7.09
C ALA A 160 -2.25 -2.15 -6.17
N CYS A 161 -2.56 -1.01 -5.53
CA CYS A 161 -3.75 -0.85 -4.69
C CYS A 161 -5.06 -0.93 -5.50
N LEU A 162 -5.05 -0.50 -6.79
CA LEU A 162 -6.19 -0.68 -7.70
C LEU A 162 -6.38 -2.14 -8.09
N ALA A 163 -5.30 -2.84 -8.43
CA ALA A 163 -5.35 -4.22 -8.90
C ALA A 163 -5.69 -5.20 -7.78
N GLY A 164 -5.03 -5.09 -6.62
CA GLY A 164 -5.14 -6.06 -5.55
C GLY A 164 -4.50 -7.41 -5.89
N GLY A 165 -4.84 -8.44 -5.11
CA GLY A 165 -4.33 -9.78 -5.32
C GLY A 165 -2.83 -9.90 -5.10
N ILE A 166 -2.21 -10.85 -5.80
CA ILE A 166 -0.76 -10.92 -5.98
C ILE A 166 -0.47 -10.41 -7.40
N ALA A 167 0.33 -9.35 -7.53
CA ALA A 167 0.58 -8.69 -8.80
C ALA A 167 2.07 -8.43 -9.02
N LEU A 168 2.54 -8.73 -10.24
CA LEU A 168 3.86 -8.38 -10.72
C LEU A 168 3.87 -6.92 -11.18
N GLY A 169 4.78 -6.13 -10.63
CA GLY A 169 5.06 -4.76 -11.04
C GLY A 169 6.39 -4.67 -11.76
N THR A 170 6.41 -4.07 -12.94
CA THR A 170 7.60 -3.80 -13.75
C THR A 170 7.74 -2.31 -14.03
N GLY A 171 8.78 -1.90 -14.75
CA GLY A 171 9.08 -0.50 -15.01
C GLY A 171 9.58 0.18 -13.74
N ARG A 172 8.83 1.13 -13.19
CA ARG A 172 9.07 1.73 -11.86
C ARG A 172 8.31 1.00 -10.74
N GLY A 173 7.90 -0.25 -10.99
CA GLY A 173 7.00 -1.00 -10.14
C GLY A 173 5.52 -0.62 -10.35
N ASP A 174 5.19 0.04 -11.44
CA ASP A 174 3.90 0.70 -11.71
C ASP A 174 3.11 0.09 -12.89
N HIS A 175 3.73 -0.82 -13.66
CA HIS A 175 3.03 -1.63 -14.67
C HIS A 175 2.64 -2.96 -14.06
N MET A 176 1.33 -3.13 -13.78
CA MET A 176 0.80 -4.28 -13.06
C MET A 176 0.33 -5.40 -13.98
N SER A 177 0.73 -6.62 -13.64
CA SER A 177 0.16 -7.87 -14.17
C SER A 177 -0.31 -8.72 -12.99
N VAL A 178 -1.61 -8.97 -12.89
CA VAL A 178 -2.16 -9.79 -11.81
C VAL A 178 -1.74 -11.25 -12.01
N LEU A 179 -1.09 -11.83 -11.02
CA LEU A 179 -0.66 -13.23 -10.99
C LEU A 179 -1.70 -14.11 -10.32
N ARG A 180 -2.36 -13.59 -9.27
CA ARG A 180 -3.45 -14.22 -8.55
C ARG A 180 -4.44 -13.16 -8.09
N GLU A 181 -5.73 -13.38 -8.34
CA GLU A 181 -6.80 -12.53 -7.82
C GLU A 181 -6.86 -12.61 -6.28
N GLY A 182 -7.26 -11.51 -5.68
CA GLY A 182 -7.49 -11.45 -4.24
C GLY A 182 -8.88 -11.91 -3.86
N ASP A 183 -9.05 -12.36 -2.63
CA ASP A 183 -10.31 -12.75 -2.04
C ASP A 183 -10.48 -12.17 -0.61
N GLU A 184 -11.64 -12.44 0.02
CA GLU A 184 -11.94 -11.94 1.37
C GLU A 184 -11.32 -12.80 2.48
N GLU A 185 -11.07 -14.07 2.21
CA GLU A 185 -10.55 -15.00 3.22
C GLU A 185 -9.04 -14.89 3.36
N GLY A 186 -8.35 -14.66 2.22
CA GLY A 186 -6.90 -14.61 2.16
C GLY A 186 -6.26 -15.94 2.54
N GLN A 187 -5.09 -16.21 2.00
CA GLN A 187 -4.35 -17.46 2.22
C GLN A 187 -3.10 -17.21 3.06
N HIS A 188 -2.47 -16.06 2.89
CA HIS A 188 -1.27 -15.69 3.62
C HIS A 188 -1.63 -14.84 4.83
N HIS A 189 -1.14 -15.24 6.00
CA HIS A 189 -1.34 -14.50 7.24
C HIS A 189 -0.04 -13.81 7.62
N TRP A 190 -0.13 -12.51 7.87
CA TRP A 190 1.01 -11.66 8.16
C TRP A 190 0.86 -10.97 9.52
N VAL A 191 1.99 -10.65 10.14
CA VAL A 191 2.07 -9.66 11.21
C VAL A 191 2.94 -8.51 10.73
N MET A 192 2.33 -7.32 10.63
CA MET A 192 3.03 -6.10 10.25
C MET A 192 3.58 -5.44 11.53
N LEU A 193 4.90 -5.43 11.66
CA LEU A 193 5.63 -4.91 12.82
C LEU A 193 6.08 -3.50 12.53
N LEU A 194 5.41 -2.52 13.13
CA LEU A 194 5.68 -1.10 12.91
C LEU A 194 6.85 -0.65 13.77
N SER A 195 7.74 0.14 13.19
CA SER A 195 8.81 0.84 13.91
C SER A 195 8.28 2.10 14.60
N HIS A 196 8.95 2.54 15.66
CA HIS A 196 8.64 3.80 16.35
C HIS A 196 8.91 5.04 15.49
N GLU A 197 9.82 4.96 14.55
CA GLU A 197 10.19 6.05 13.66
C GLU A 197 10.06 5.65 12.20
N GLY A 198 9.77 6.64 11.34
CA GLY A 198 9.72 6.46 9.90
C GLY A 198 11.10 6.24 9.27
N LEU A 199 11.10 5.82 8.02
CA LEU A 199 12.29 5.72 7.19
C LEU A 199 12.01 6.35 5.82
N SER A 200 12.93 7.20 5.37
CA SER A 200 12.78 7.91 4.10
C SER A 200 13.13 7.01 2.93
N THR A 201 12.15 6.70 2.06
CA THR A 201 12.39 5.91 0.84
C THR A 201 13.53 6.47 -0.03
N PRO A 202 13.62 7.80 -0.31
CA PRO A 202 14.76 8.35 -1.04
C PRO A 202 16.12 8.14 -0.35
N GLU A 203 16.16 8.08 0.99
CA GLU A 203 17.42 7.80 1.72
C GLU A 203 17.83 6.35 1.57
N VAL A 204 16.88 5.42 1.59
CA VAL A 204 17.17 3.99 1.38
C VAL A 204 17.71 3.74 -0.02
N PHE A 205 17.13 4.36 -1.05
CA PHE A 205 17.64 4.26 -2.42
C PHE A 205 19.03 4.89 -2.57
N ARG A 206 19.28 6.04 -1.94
CA ARG A 206 20.64 6.64 -1.93
C ARG A 206 21.67 5.74 -1.24
N GLU A 207 21.28 5.07 -0.17
CA GLU A 207 22.16 4.11 0.51
C GLU A 207 22.37 2.84 -0.35
N PHE A 208 21.36 2.37 -1.07
CA PHE A 208 21.49 1.30 -2.06
C PHE A 208 22.49 1.71 -3.16
N ASP A 209 22.37 2.89 -3.73
CA ASP A 209 23.27 3.41 -4.77
C ASP A 209 24.72 3.47 -4.29
N ARG A 210 24.93 3.88 -3.04
CA ARG A 210 26.26 4.03 -2.47
C ARG A 210 27.02 2.72 -2.31
N VAL A 211 26.31 1.61 -2.05
CA VAL A 211 26.94 0.33 -1.64
C VAL A 211 26.61 -0.81 -2.59
N ASP A 212 25.38 -0.93 -3.02
CA ASP A 212 24.85 -2.16 -3.62
C ASP A 212 24.62 -2.05 -5.14
N ALA A 213 24.38 -0.86 -5.68
CA ALA A 213 23.98 -0.67 -7.08
C ALA A 213 25.02 -1.20 -8.09
N ALA A 214 26.31 -1.07 -7.77
CA ALA A 214 27.39 -1.55 -8.66
C ALA A 214 27.45 -3.09 -8.77
N GLY A 215 26.92 -3.79 -7.78
CA GLY A 215 26.84 -5.25 -7.73
C GLY A 215 25.43 -5.80 -7.96
N ALA A 216 24.47 -4.92 -8.26
CA ALA A 216 23.08 -5.34 -8.47
C ALA A 216 22.99 -6.34 -9.65
N PRO A 217 22.35 -7.49 -9.46
CA PRO A 217 22.13 -8.44 -10.55
C PRO A 217 21.27 -7.81 -11.64
N ALA A 218 21.36 -8.34 -12.86
CA ALA A 218 20.44 -7.95 -13.92
C ALA A 218 19.00 -8.24 -13.46
N LEU A 219 18.12 -7.26 -13.65
CA LEU A 219 16.70 -7.44 -13.34
C LEU A 219 16.12 -8.57 -14.18
N ALA A 220 15.54 -9.54 -13.51
CA ALA A 220 14.79 -10.63 -14.12
C ALA A 220 13.41 -10.72 -13.48
N GLU A 221 12.40 -10.93 -14.30
CA GLU A 221 11.07 -11.30 -13.82
C GLU A 221 11.13 -12.69 -13.15
N PRO A 222 10.23 -12.96 -12.21
CA PRO A 222 10.17 -14.27 -11.56
C PRO A 222 9.88 -15.37 -12.59
N THR A 223 10.53 -16.52 -12.43
CA THR A 223 10.25 -17.70 -13.26
C THR A 223 8.85 -18.26 -12.98
N PRO A 224 8.28 -19.08 -13.88
CA PRO A 224 6.99 -19.71 -13.61
C PRO A 224 6.93 -20.49 -12.28
N GLU A 225 8.04 -21.11 -11.87
CA GLU A 225 8.17 -21.83 -10.60
C GLU A 225 8.17 -20.87 -9.41
N GLU A 226 8.88 -19.73 -9.51
CA GLU A 226 8.84 -18.69 -8.49
C GLU A 226 7.44 -18.07 -8.38
N VAL A 227 6.75 -17.82 -9.52
CA VAL A 227 5.36 -17.33 -9.53
C VAL A 227 4.43 -18.33 -8.84
N ALA A 228 4.56 -19.63 -9.14
CA ALA A 228 3.75 -20.66 -8.49
C ALA A 228 3.94 -20.66 -6.97
N ALA A 229 5.19 -20.55 -6.49
CA ALA A 229 5.50 -20.50 -5.07
C ALA A 229 5.05 -19.19 -4.40
N LEU A 230 5.17 -18.04 -5.08
CA LEU A 230 4.68 -16.75 -4.59
C LEU A 230 3.15 -16.70 -4.46
N CYS A 231 2.44 -17.48 -5.29
CA CYS A 231 0.98 -17.61 -5.27
C CYS A 231 0.52 -18.87 -4.50
N GLY A 232 1.45 -19.67 -3.99
CA GLY A 232 1.21 -20.96 -3.34
C GLY A 232 0.88 -20.85 -1.85
N GLU A 233 1.09 -21.93 -1.12
CA GLU A 233 0.90 -21.98 0.34
C GLU A 233 2.02 -21.21 1.08
N PRO A 234 1.79 -20.77 2.34
CA PRO A 234 2.80 -20.04 3.11
C PRO A 234 4.16 -20.76 3.21
N GLU A 235 4.16 -22.10 3.22
CA GLU A 235 5.37 -22.92 3.28
C GLU A 235 6.20 -22.86 1.98
N GLU A 236 5.56 -22.60 0.84
CA GLU A 236 6.23 -22.41 -0.45
C GLU A 236 6.70 -20.94 -0.58
N LEU A 237 5.81 -20.00 -0.26
CA LEU A 237 6.07 -18.56 -0.30
C LEU A 237 7.30 -18.18 0.53
N ARG A 238 7.51 -18.79 1.71
CA ARG A 238 8.59 -18.42 2.63
C ARG A 238 9.99 -18.44 2.03
N HIS A 239 10.20 -19.21 0.96
CA HIS A 239 11.50 -19.35 0.29
C HIS A 239 11.70 -18.32 -0.85
N CYS A 240 10.66 -17.58 -1.21
CA CYS A 240 10.66 -16.66 -2.36
C CYS A 240 10.76 -15.19 -1.99
N LEU A 241 10.74 -14.87 -0.68
CA LEU A 241 10.80 -13.48 -0.22
C LEU A 241 12.18 -12.88 -0.49
N VAL A 242 12.22 -11.81 -1.28
CA VAL A 242 13.46 -11.08 -1.63
C VAL A 242 13.20 -9.58 -1.54
N ASN A 243 14.11 -8.84 -0.91
CA ASN A 243 14.05 -7.38 -0.88
C ASN A 243 15.45 -6.76 -0.92
N ASP A 244 15.84 -6.23 -2.08
CA ASP A 244 17.14 -5.61 -2.30
C ASP A 244 17.34 -4.33 -1.47
N LEU A 245 16.24 -3.69 -1.02
CA LEU A 245 16.30 -2.53 -0.14
C LEU A 245 16.44 -2.88 1.34
N GLN A 246 16.36 -4.16 1.73
CA GLN A 246 16.46 -4.56 3.13
C GLN A 246 17.85 -4.25 3.71
N ALA A 247 18.94 -4.62 3.03
CA ALA A 247 20.27 -4.35 3.52
C ALA A 247 20.56 -2.84 3.64
N PRO A 248 20.25 -1.98 2.66
CA PRO A 248 20.31 -0.52 2.82
C PRO A 248 19.52 0.01 4.01
N ALA A 249 18.28 -0.45 4.17
CA ALA A 249 17.42 -0.01 5.27
C ALA A 249 18.01 -0.39 6.64
N LEU A 250 18.57 -1.60 6.79
CA LEU A 250 19.22 -2.06 8.02
C LEU A 250 20.49 -1.28 8.33
N ARG A 251 21.22 -0.77 7.33
CA ARG A 251 22.38 0.11 7.58
C ARG A 251 21.94 1.48 8.12
N LEU A 252 20.82 2.00 7.64
CA LEU A 252 20.25 3.27 8.12
C LEU A 252 19.56 3.13 9.48
N ARG A 253 18.95 1.99 9.73
CA ARG A 253 18.13 1.70 10.91
C ARG A 253 18.47 0.30 11.46
N PRO A 254 19.60 0.16 12.22
CA PRO A 254 20.08 -1.15 12.71
C PRO A 254 19.07 -1.89 13.62
N GLU A 255 18.21 -1.17 14.36
CA GLU A 255 17.18 -1.76 15.21
C GLU A 255 16.15 -2.60 14.44
N LEU A 256 16.00 -2.39 13.13
CA LEU A 256 15.15 -3.27 12.30
C LEU A 256 15.71 -4.69 12.25
N ALA A 257 17.03 -4.88 12.39
CA ALA A 257 17.62 -6.22 12.46
C ALA A 257 17.21 -6.94 13.74
N GLU A 258 17.06 -6.22 14.85
CA GLU A 258 16.56 -6.79 16.12
C GLU A 258 15.11 -7.21 15.97
N THR A 259 14.25 -6.39 15.34
CA THR A 259 12.85 -6.73 15.04
C THR A 259 12.76 -7.99 14.16
N ILE A 260 13.59 -8.08 13.12
CA ILE A 260 13.65 -9.27 12.24
C ILE A 260 14.10 -10.51 13.03
N GLY A 261 15.11 -10.36 13.89
CA GLY A 261 15.57 -11.42 14.78
C GLY A 261 14.48 -11.93 15.72
N ALA A 262 13.84 -11.00 16.44
CA ALA A 262 12.74 -11.31 17.34
C ALA A 262 11.58 -12.04 16.64
N ALA A 263 11.21 -11.63 15.42
CA ALA A 263 10.16 -12.29 14.65
C ALA A 263 10.54 -13.73 14.25
N LYS A 264 11.80 -13.96 13.88
CA LYS A 264 12.31 -15.31 13.58
C LYS A 264 12.34 -16.20 14.84
N ASP A 265 12.80 -15.65 15.96
CA ASP A 265 12.89 -16.37 17.24
C ASP A 265 11.50 -16.70 17.79
N ALA A 266 10.49 -15.84 17.51
CA ALA A 266 9.09 -16.10 17.83
C ALA A 266 8.44 -17.17 16.94
N GLY A 267 9.13 -17.63 15.88
CA GLY A 267 8.70 -18.73 15.01
C GLY A 267 7.95 -18.30 13.74
N ALA A 268 8.10 -17.06 13.28
CA ALA A 268 7.61 -16.65 11.97
C ALA A 268 8.20 -17.53 10.86
N LEU A 269 7.39 -17.95 9.87
CA LEU A 269 7.84 -18.78 8.76
C LEU A 269 8.91 -18.08 7.92
N ALA A 270 8.72 -16.79 7.68
CA ALA A 270 9.67 -15.91 7.02
C ALA A 270 9.46 -14.47 7.48
N VAL A 271 10.49 -13.64 7.30
CA VAL A 271 10.47 -12.24 7.68
C VAL A 271 11.12 -11.41 6.58
N THR A 272 10.46 -10.36 6.16
CA THR A 272 10.97 -9.40 5.17
C THR A 272 10.63 -7.97 5.56
N LEU A 273 11.29 -7.00 4.91
CA LEU A 273 10.92 -5.60 5.02
C LEU A 273 9.83 -5.26 3.98
N SER A 274 8.82 -4.50 4.34
CA SER A 274 7.81 -4.03 3.39
C SER A 274 8.33 -2.83 2.59
N GLY A 275 8.62 -3.02 1.31
CA GLY A 275 9.20 -1.99 0.46
C GLY A 275 10.56 -1.50 0.99
N SER A 276 10.73 -0.18 1.08
CA SER A 276 11.91 0.45 1.71
C SER A 276 11.84 0.43 3.26
N GLY A 277 10.78 -0.13 3.84
CA GLY A 277 10.55 -0.13 5.27
C GLY A 277 9.91 1.18 5.79
N PRO A 278 9.92 1.38 7.12
CA PRO A 278 10.57 0.57 8.16
C PRO A 278 9.72 -0.61 8.67
N THR A 279 8.51 -0.84 8.15
CA THR A 279 7.67 -1.96 8.61
C THR A 279 8.31 -3.30 8.24
N VAL A 280 8.44 -4.18 9.22
CA VAL A 280 8.85 -5.58 9.05
C VAL A 280 7.59 -6.43 8.93
N ALA A 281 7.53 -7.26 7.89
CA ALA A 281 6.43 -8.19 7.66
C ALA A 281 6.88 -9.60 8.05
N ALA A 282 6.16 -10.22 8.99
CA ALA A 282 6.39 -11.57 9.46
C ALA A 282 5.28 -12.50 8.95
N LEU A 283 5.65 -13.53 8.17
CA LEU A 283 4.72 -14.52 7.63
C LEU A 283 4.39 -15.57 8.70
N ALA A 284 3.11 -15.79 8.91
CA ALA A 284 2.59 -16.82 9.80
C ALA A 284 2.03 -18.02 9.02
N ARG A 285 1.85 -19.16 9.69
CA ARG A 285 1.24 -20.37 9.09
C ARG A 285 -0.25 -20.21 8.82
N ASP A 286 -0.93 -19.51 9.73
CA ASP A 286 -2.37 -19.35 9.75
C ASP A 286 -2.77 -18.14 10.62
N ALA A 287 -4.06 -17.85 10.69
CA ALA A 287 -4.62 -16.72 11.46
C ALA A 287 -4.36 -16.84 12.97
N GLU A 288 -4.34 -18.05 13.54
CA GLU A 288 -4.09 -18.25 14.96
C GLU A 288 -2.61 -17.97 15.28
N HIS A 289 -1.72 -18.48 14.46
CA HIS A 289 -0.29 -18.21 14.58
C HIS A 289 0.02 -16.72 14.40
N ALA A 290 -0.63 -16.02 13.45
CA ALA A 290 -0.46 -14.58 13.29
C ALA A 290 -0.87 -13.80 14.54
N ARG A 291 -1.97 -14.17 15.19
CA ARG A 291 -2.40 -13.55 16.46
C ARG A 291 -1.42 -13.83 17.59
N ALA A 292 -0.91 -15.05 17.70
CA ALA A 292 0.08 -15.43 18.70
C ALA A 292 1.41 -14.67 18.49
N LEU A 293 1.90 -14.59 17.26
CA LEU A 293 3.08 -13.80 16.90
C LEU A 293 2.87 -12.31 17.23
N ALA A 294 1.72 -11.74 16.89
CA ALA A 294 1.43 -10.33 17.16
C ALA A 294 1.44 -10.06 18.66
N ALA A 295 0.84 -10.93 19.49
CA ALA A 295 0.86 -10.79 20.94
C ALA A 295 2.28 -10.84 21.51
N THR A 296 3.11 -11.83 21.07
CA THR A 296 4.50 -11.96 21.52
C THR A 296 5.34 -10.76 21.09
N LEU A 297 5.23 -10.35 19.83
CA LEU A 297 6.08 -9.31 19.25
C LEU A 297 5.68 -7.89 19.66
N SER A 298 4.46 -7.68 20.16
CA SER A 298 4.07 -6.39 20.73
C SER A 298 4.83 -6.04 22.03
N GLU A 299 5.44 -7.03 22.69
CA GLU A 299 6.30 -6.84 23.86
C GLU A 299 7.75 -6.48 23.49
N THR A 300 8.10 -6.53 22.21
CA THR A 300 9.46 -6.22 21.71
C THR A 300 9.66 -4.71 21.69
N HIS A 301 10.71 -4.22 22.34
CA HIS A 301 10.95 -2.78 22.50
C HIS A 301 11.19 -2.01 21.20
N THR A 302 11.57 -2.70 20.12
CA THR A 302 11.75 -2.12 18.77
C THR A 302 10.45 -2.04 17.96
N VAL A 303 9.36 -2.64 18.48
CA VAL A 303 8.06 -2.71 17.82
C VAL A 303 7.09 -1.73 18.46
N ALA A 304 6.72 -0.69 17.71
CA ALA A 304 5.70 0.27 18.16
C ALA A 304 4.29 -0.33 18.17
N ARG A 305 4.03 -1.23 17.21
CA ARG A 305 2.73 -1.92 17.07
C ARG A 305 2.89 -3.16 16.20
N ALA A 306 2.24 -4.26 16.57
CA ALA A 306 2.14 -5.49 15.80
C ALA A 306 0.69 -5.64 15.30
N ILE A 307 0.49 -5.67 13.97
CA ILE A 307 -0.84 -5.71 13.36
C ILE A 307 -0.98 -7.01 12.58
N PRO A 308 -1.79 -7.99 13.04
CA PRO A 308 -2.11 -9.16 12.25
C PRO A 308 -3.04 -8.78 11.10
N THR A 309 -2.76 -9.32 9.92
CA THR A 309 -3.54 -9.12 8.70
C THR A 309 -3.42 -10.34 7.79
N HIS A 310 -4.10 -10.34 6.66
CA HIS A 310 -4.02 -11.42 5.68
C HIS A 310 -4.07 -10.89 4.25
N GLY A 311 -3.69 -11.71 3.31
CA GLY A 311 -3.75 -11.51 1.87
C GLY A 311 -3.79 -12.86 1.14
N PRO A 312 -3.90 -12.84 -0.19
CA PRO A 312 -4.08 -11.68 -1.05
C PRO A 312 -5.50 -11.12 -0.99
N ALA A 313 -5.64 -9.82 -0.77
CA ALA A 313 -6.93 -9.14 -0.68
C ALA A 313 -7.38 -8.56 -2.04
N CYS A 314 -8.68 -8.39 -2.22
CA CYS A 314 -9.23 -7.71 -3.41
C CYS A 314 -8.71 -6.28 -3.55
N GLY A 315 -8.57 -5.79 -4.79
CA GLY A 315 -8.18 -4.43 -5.11
C GLY A 315 -9.17 -3.35 -4.64
N ALA A 316 -9.01 -2.14 -5.17
CA ALA A 316 -9.92 -1.05 -4.88
C ALA A 316 -11.33 -1.37 -5.37
N ARG A 317 -12.35 -1.12 -4.52
CA ARG A 317 -13.75 -1.45 -4.82
C ARG A 317 -14.73 -0.48 -4.18
N ILE A 318 -15.94 -0.44 -4.74
CA ILE A 318 -17.09 0.25 -4.14
C ILE A 318 -17.61 -0.58 -2.97
N GLU A 319 -17.84 0.08 -1.83
CA GLU A 319 -18.46 -0.50 -0.64
C GLU A 319 -19.95 -0.14 -0.56
N SER A 320 -20.29 1.12 -0.87
CA SER A 320 -21.69 1.57 -0.94
C SER A 320 -21.86 2.79 -1.83
N THR A 321 -23.10 2.96 -2.36
CA THR A 321 -23.55 4.15 -3.09
C THR A 321 -24.91 4.56 -2.56
N GLU A 322 -25.04 5.80 -2.10
CA GLU A 322 -26.26 6.31 -1.49
C GLU A 322 -26.70 7.63 -2.16
N ALA A 323 -28.03 7.80 -2.33
CA ALA A 323 -28.64 9.08 -2.66
C ALA A 323 -29.00 9.79 -1.35
N ILE A 324 -28.48 11.01 -1.14
CA ILE A 324 -28.69 11.81 0.06
C ILE A 324 -29.60 13.00 -0.25
#